data_21646e6c35cebefc15bc8594cb99398e
#
_entry.id   21646e6c35cebefc15bc8594cb99398e
#
_cell.length_a   1.000
_cell.length_b   1.000
_cell.length_c   1.000
_cell.angle_alpha   90.00
_cell.angle_beta   90.00
_cell.angle_gamma   90.00
#
_symmetry.space_group_name_H-M   'P 1'
#
loop_
_entity.id
_entity.type
_entity.pdbx_description
1 polymer ?
#
loop_
_entity_poly.entity_id
_entity_poly.type
_entity_poly.pdbx_seq_one_letter_code
_entity_poly.pdbx_strand_id
1 'polypeptide(L)'
;MKAGCTEQQQSEISLAVRESVANAVLHGNECDAAKKVGLAVEVRDSELVISVHDEGEGFDPASLPDPRDPMNLLRDGGRGVFLVNACMDQVTMRRRAFSGMEVIMVKFLSKRAEEESQ
;
A
#
# COMPACT_ATOMS: atom_id res chain seq x y z
N MET A 1 16.20 -7.64 4.27
CA MET A 1 15.00 -8.29 4.80
C MET A 1 15.12 -9.80 4.64
N LYS A 2 14.70 -10.53 5.66
CA LYS A 2 14.99 -11.97 5.70
C LYS A 2 13.83 -12.88 5.29
N ALA A 3 12.70 -12.32 4.93
CA ALA A 3 11.49 -13.11 4.63
C ALA A 3 11.43 -13.58 3.17
N GLY A 4 12.57 -13.84 2.54
CA GLY A 4 12.60 -14.31 1.18
C GLY A 4 12.52 -13.23 0.12
N CYS A 5 12.76 -11.98 0.48
CA CYS A 5 12.71 -10.86 -0.46
C CYS A 5 14.04 -10.67 -1.17
N THR A 6 13.98 -10.46 -2.48
CA THR A 6 15.12 -9.99 -3.25
C THR A 6 15.36 -8.52 -2.95
N GLU A 7 16.51 -7.99 -3.36
CA GLU A 7 16.78 -6.56 -3.20
C GLU A 7 15.78 -5.70 -3.95
N GLN A 8 15.39 -6.14 -5.14
CA GLN A 8 14.39 -5.43 -5.93
C GLN A 8 13.04 -5.42 -5.20
N GLN A 9 12.63 -6.56 -4.64
CA GLN A 9 11.39 -6.64 -3.89
C GLN A 9 11.42 -5.76 -2.65
N GLN A 10 12.55 -5.70 -1.95
CA GLN A 10 12.70 -4.82 -0.80
C GLN A 10 12.52 -3.36 -1.18
N SER A 11 13.09 -2.94 -2.30
CA SER A 11 12.94 -1.57 -2.80
C SER A 11 11.49 -1.27 -3.17
N GLU A 12 10.83 -2.20 -3.84
CA GLU A 12 9.43 -2.05 -4.23
C GLU A 12 8.51 -1.96 -3.02
N ILE A 13 8.72 -2.83 -2.05
CA ILE A 13 7.94 -2.82 -0.81
C ILE A 13 8.15 -1.50 -0.05
N SER A 14 9.40 -1.07 0.08
CA SER A 14 9.73 0.17 0.77
C SER A 14 9.06 1.37 0.12
N LEU A 15 9.08 1.44 -1.21
CA LEU A 15 8.43 2.53 -1.95
C LEU A 15 6.92 2.48 -1.75
N ALA A 16 6.31 1.30 -1.86
CA ALA A 16 4.87 1.15 -1.71
C ALA A 16 4.39 1.57 -0.31
N VAL A 17 5.12 1.17 0.72
CA VAL A 17 4.79 1.54 2.10
C VAL A 17 4.91 3.04 2.28
N ARG A 18 5.99 3.64 1.80
CA ARG A 18 6.21 5.08 1.92
C ARG A 18 5.10 5.87 1.25
N GLU A 19 4.73 5.48 0.04
CA GLU A 19 3.67 6.17 -0.70
C GLU A 19 2.31 5.99 -0.03
N SER A 20 2.02 4.79 0.49
CA SER A 20 0.76 4.52 1.17
C SER A 20 0.64 5.30 2.46
N VAL A 21 1.71 5.40 3.23
CA VAL A 21 1.73 6.18 4.46
C VAL A 21 1.58 7.67 4.15
N ALA A 22 2.29 8.15 3.14
CA ALA A 22 2.19 9.55 2.72
C ALA A 22 0.75 9.89 2.30
N ASN A 23 0.12 9.00 1.53
CA ASN A 23 -1.27 9.20 1.12
C ASN A 23 -2.22 9.21 2.32
N ALA A 24 -1.99 8.33 3.29
CA ALA A 24 -2.82 8.30 4.50
C ALA A 24 -2.71 9.59 5.29
N VAL A 25 -1.49 10.12 5.43
CA VAL A 25 -1.25 11.37 6.17
C VAL A 25 -1.82 12.56 5.41
N LEU A 26 -1.48 12.69 4.12
CA LEU A 26 -1.78 13.89 3.34
C LEU A 26 -3.23 13.94 2.87
N HIS A 27 -3.74 12.83 2.38
CA HIS A 27 -5.05 12.78 1.73
C HIS A 27 -6.14 12.16 2.61
N GLY A 28 -5.81 11.10 3.36
CA GLY A 28 -6.76 10.48 4.27
C GLY A 28 -7.03 11.37 5.47
N ASN A 29 -6.01 11.66 6.23
CA ASN A 29 -6.12 12.45 7.46
C ASN A 29 -6.01 13.97 7.24
N GLU A 30 -5.72 14.40 6.03
CA GLU A 30 -5.57 15.83 5.68
C GLU A 30 -4.58 16.56 6.59
N CYS A 31 -3.50 15.87 6.95
CA CYS A 31 -2.45 16.39 7.83
C CYS A 31 -2.94 16.76 9.24
N ASP A 32 -4.07 16.20 9.67
CA ASP A 32 -4.58 16.45 11.02
C ASP A 32 -3.75 15.65 12.04
N ALA A 33 -3.02 16.35 12.89
CA ALA A 33 -2.15 15.73 13.89
C ALA A 33 -2.90 14.92 14.95
N ALA A 34 -4.21 15.13 15.08
CA ALA A 34 -5.04 14.38 16.02
C ALA A 34 -5.45 13.01 15.45
N LYS A 35 -5.30 12.82 14.16
CA LYS A 35 -5.63 11.56 13.49
C LYS A 35 -4.38 10.72 13.29
N LYS A 36 -4.55 9.42 13.40
CA LYS A 36 -3.44 8.47 13.35
C LYS A 36 -3.43 7.67 12.07
N VAL A 37 -2.26 7.19 11.72
CA VAL A 37 -2.07 6.22 10.64
C VAL A 37 -1.63 4.92 11.29
N GLY A 38 -2.34 3.84 10.99
CA GLY A 38 -1.98 2.51 11.46
C GLY A 38 -1.27 1.73 10.38
N LEU A 39 -0.31 0.93 10.79
CA LEU A 39 0.44 0.07 9.88
C LEU A 39 0.48 -1.33 10.49
N ALA A 40 0.12 -2.33 9.70
CA ALA A 40 0.20 -3.73 10.12
C ALA A 40 0.93 -4.53 9.05
N VAL A 41 1.76 -5.45 9.48
CA VAL A 41 2.54 -6.31 8.59
C VAL A 41 2.37 -7.75 9.03
N GLU A 42 2.11 -8.63 8.07
CA GLU A 42 1.96 -10.06 8.34
C GLU A 42 2.63 -10.84 7.23
N VAL A 43 3.30 -11.91 7.59
CA VAL A 43 3.88 -12.84 6.63
C VAL A 43 3.06 -14.12 6.70
N ARG A 44 2.51 -14.54 5.57
CA ARG A 44 1.73 -15.77 5.44
C ARG A 44 2.28 -16.59 4.29
N ASP A 45 2.73 -17.79 4.57
CA ASP A 45 3.28 -18.66 3.54
C ASP A 45 4.33 -17.90 2.71
N SER A 46 4.06 -17.69 1.45
CA SER A 46 4.95 -16.95 0.55
C SER A 46 4.44 -15.55 0.24
N GLU A 47 3.66 -14.96 1.14
CA GLU A 47 3.09 -13.63 0.93
C GLU A 47 3.45 -12.69 2.07
N LEU A 48 3.77 -11.46 1.72
CA LEU A 48 3.90 -10.37 2.68
C LEU A 48 2.66 -9.50 2.53
N VAL A 49 1.90 -9.36 3.60
CA VAL A 49 0.66 -8.56 3.61
C VAL A 49 0.89 -7.34 4.49
N ILE A 50 0.72 -6.17 3.90
CA ILE A 50 0.91 -4.90 4.59
C ILE A 50 -0.39 -4.11 4.48
N SER A 51 -0.91 -3.64 5.60
CA SER A 51 -2.07 -2.76 5.58
C SER A 51 -1.73 -1.43 6.21
N VAL A 52 -2.22 -0.36 5.57
CA VAL A 52 -2.09 1.01 6.05
C VAL A 52 -3.48 1.58 6.15
N HIS A 53 -3.83 2.14 7.30
CA HIS A 53 -5.14 2.76 7.46
C HIS A 53 -5.03 4.15 8.07
N ASP A 54 -5.98 5.01 7.70
CA ASP A 54 -6.10 6.35 8.23
C ASP A 54 -7.40 6.52 9.01
N GLU A 55 -7.59 7.69 9.59
CA GLU A 55 -8.80 8.04 10.34
C GLU A 55 -9.59 9.16 9.66
N GLY A 56 -9.37 9.35 8.36
CA GLY A 56 -10.08 10.35 7.59
C GLY A 56 -11.54 9.99 7.33
N GLU A 57 -12.19 10.77 6.49
CA GLU A 57 -13.59 10.52 6.15
C GLU A 57 -13.75 9.32 5.21
N GLY A 58 -12.70 8.97 4.52
CA GLY A 58 -12.73 7.91 3.54
C GLY A 58 -13.31 8.37 2.21
N PHE A 59 -13.30 7.47 1.26
CA PHE A 59 -13.90 7.71 -0.05
C PHE A 59 -14.38 6.37 -0.59
N ASP A 60 -15.24 6.41 -1.60
CA ASP A 60 -15.71 5.19 -2.26
C ASP A 60 -14.64 4.73 -3.25
N PRO A 61 -14.04 3.56 -3.03
CA PRO A 61 -13.02 3.06 -3.96
C PRO A 61 -13.51 2.94 -5.40
N ALA A 62 -14.81 2.67 -5.59
CA ALA A 62 -15.37 2.54 -6.93
C ALA A 62 -15.43 3.89 -7.67
N SER A 63 -15.37 5.00 -6.96
CA SER A 63 -15.39 6.33 -7.55
C SER A 63 -14.00 6.88 -7.83
N LEU A 64 -12.94 6.14 -7.43
CA LEU A 64 -11.58 6.60 -7.67
C LEU A 64 -11.24 6.54 -9.15
N PRO A 65 -10.50 7.53 -9.64
CA PRO A 65 -9.96 7.45 -10.99
C PRO A 65 -9.02 6.26 -11.11
N ASP A 66 -8.96 5.67 -12.30
CA ASP A 66 -8.00 4.61 -12.57
C ASP A 66 -6.58 5.16 -12.44
N PRO A 67 -5.76 4.64 -11.51
CA PRO A 67 -4.40 5.14 -11.33
C PRO A 67 -3.48 4.86 -12.52
N ARG A 68 -3.91 4.00 -13.45
CA ARG A 68 -3.14 3.70 -14.66
C ARG A 68 -3.45 4.67 -15.79
N ASP A 69 -4.53 5.42 -15.69
CA ASP A 69 -4.89 6.42 -16.69
C ASP A 69 -3.86 7.55 -16.62
N PRO A 70 -3.18 7.88 -17.74
CA PRO A 70 -2.18 8.95 -17.73
C PRO A 70 -2.71 10.29 -17.19
N MET A 71 -3.98 10.57 -17.41
CA MET A 71 -4.57 11.81 -16.90
C MET A 71 -4.59 11.86 -15.38
N ASN A 72 -4.66 10.70 -14.73
CA ASN A 72 -4.69 10.63 -13.29
C ASN A 72 -3.31 10.76 -12.65
N LEU A 73 -2.25 10.52 -13.41
CA LEU A 73 -0.89 10.69 -12.92
C LEU A 73 -0.55 12.16 -12.65
N LEU A 74 -1.31 13.08 -13.24
CA LEU A 74 -1.12 14.51 -13.07
C LEU A 74 -1.89 15.07 -11.87
N ARG A 75 -2.72 14.26 -11.23
CA ARG A 75 -3.51 14.67 -10.08
C ARG A 75 -2.78 14.35 -8.79
N ASP A 76 -3.06 15.16 -7.74
CA ASP A 76 -2.53 14.89 -6.41
C ASP A 76 -2.97 13.49 -5.95
N GLY A 77 -2.02 12.70 -5.46
CA GLY A 77 -2.26 11.35 -4.99
C GLY A 77 -2.34 10.29 -6.07
N GLY A 78 -2.59 10.66 -7.32
CA GLY A 78 -2.68 9.71 -8.41
C GLY A 78 -1.36 9.00 -8.69
N ARG A 79 -0.27 9.73 -8.64
CA ARG A 79 1.06 9.16 -8.84
C ARG A 79 1.41 8.18 -7.74
N GLY A 80 1.13 8.52 -6.48
CA GLY A 80 1.42 7.64 -5.35
C GLY A 80 0.66 6.34 -5.44
N VAL A 81 -0.63 6.39 -5.76
CA VAL A 81 -1.46 5.20 -5.94
C VAL A 81 -0.94 4.35 -7.11
N PHE A 82 -0.57 5.00 -8.20
CA PHE A 82 0.03 4.30 -9.35
C PHE A 82 1.31 3.56 -8.95
N LEU A 83 2.19 4.20 -8.19
CA LEU A 83 3.43 3.58 -7.72
C LEU A 83 3.17 2.38 -6.81
N VAL A 84 2.20 2.49 -5.92
CA VAL A 84 1.82 1.38 -5.04
C VAL A 84 1.37 0.19 -5.88
N ASN A 85 0.49 0.42 -6.85
CA ASN A 85 0.01 -0.64 -7.73
C ASN A 85 1.14 -1.25 -8.57
N ALA A 86 2.10 -0.44 -9.00
CA ALA A 86 3.23 -0.92 -9.80
C ALA A 86 4.19 -1.76 -8.97
N CYS A 87 4.33 -1.47 -7.68
CA CYS A 87 5.31 -2.13 -6.81
C CYS A 87 4.79 -3.40 -6.14
N MET A 88 3.48 -3.50 -5.94
CA MET A 88 2.87 -4.63 -5.22
C MET A 88 2.12 -5.53 -6.17
N ASP A 89 1.96 -6.79 -5.78
CA ASP A 89 1.28 -7.79 -6.62
C ASP A 89 -0.24 -7.66 -6.54
N GLN A 90 -0.76 -7.29 -5.38
CA GLN A 90 -2.19 -7.04 -5.19
C GLN A 90 -2.35 -5.82 -4.30
N VAL A 91 -3.30 -4.97 -4.63
CA VAL A 91 -3.63 -3.79 -3.83
C VAL A 91 -5.14 -3.70 -3.73
N THR A 92 -5.65 -3.65 -2.51
CA THR A 92 -7.07 -3.49 -2.23
C THR A 92 -7.27 -2.26 -1.36
N MET A 93 -8.20 -1.41 -1.74
CA MET A 93 -8.60 -0.26 -0.94
C MET A 93 -10.03 -0.47 -0.48
N ARG A 94 -10.28 -0.21 0.80
CA ARG A 94 -11.64 -0.31 1.32
C ARG A 94 -11.89 0.73 2.40
N ARG A 95 -13.16 1.11 2.54
CA ARG A 95 -13.60 2.00 3.60
C ARG A 95 -13.68 1.23 4.91
N ARG A 96 -13.18 1.82 5.98
CA ARG A 96 -13.28 1.22 7.30
C ARG A 96 -14.69 1.42 7.86
N ALA A 97 -15.08 0.56 8.81
CA ALA A 97 -16.44 0.55 9.34
C ALA A 97 -16.87 1.87 9.97
N PHE A 98 -15.97 2.55 10.68
CA PHE A 98 -16.32 3.78 11.39
C PHE A 98 -15.75 5.01 10.74
N SER A 99 -14.51 4.99 10.36
CA SER A 99 -13.88 6.13 9.68
C SER A 99 -12.60 5.67 8.97
N GLY A 100 -12.26 6.40 7.92
CA GLY A 100 -11.00 6.22 7.25
C GLY A 100 -11.02 5.17 6.17
N MET A 101 -9.87 5.03 5.55
CA MET A 101 -9.62 4.05 4.50
C MET A 101 -8.53 3.10 4.94
N GLU A 102 -8.58 1.91 4.38
CA GLU A 102 -7.52 0.92 4.55
C GLU A 102 -7.02 0.50 3.19
N VAL A 103 -5.71 0.49 3.03
CA VAL A 103 -5.04 -0.04 1.84
C VAL A 103 -4.34 -1.31 2.26
N ILE A 104 -4.68 -2.41 1.59
CA ILE A 104 -4.09 -3.72 1.85
C ILE A 104 -3.22 -4.07 0.66
N MET A 105 -1.94 -4.28 0.89
CA MET A 105 -0.96 -4.56 -0.15
C MET A 105 -0.38 -5.93 0.06
N VAL A 106 -0.31 -6.71 -1.01
CA VAL A 106 0.27 -8.05 -0.96
C VAL A 106 1.45 -8.12 -1.91
N LYS A 107 2.55 -8.62 -1.40
CA LYS A 107 3.74 -8.92 -2.19
C LYS A 107 4.00 -10.42 -2.14
N PHE A 108 4.04 -11.06 -3.30
CA PHE A 108 4.39 -12.48 -3.38
C PHE A 108 5.88 -12.60 -3.20
N LEU A 109 6.30 -13.30 -2.15
CA LEU A 109 7.71 -13.47 -1.84
C LEU A 109 8.32 -14.51 -2.78
N SER A 110 9.59 -14.33 -3.05
CA SER A 110 10.29 -15.25 -3.93
C SER A 110 10.41 -16.64 -3.29
N LYS A 111 9.88 -17.64 -3.95
CA LYS A 111 10.09 -19.03 -3.54
C LYS A 111 11.53 -19.46 -3.73
N ARG A 112 12.26 -18.72 -4.53
CA ARG A 112 13.65 -19.01 -4.80
C ARG A 112 14.51 -19.00 -3.54
N ALA A 113 14.19 -18.09 -2.60
CA ALA A 113 14.91 -18.04 -1.33
C ALA A 113 14.75 -19.34 -0.54
N GLU A 114 13.56 -19.94 -0.59
CA GLU A 114 13.30 -21.21 0.06
C GLU A 114 14.02 -22.35 -0.64
N GLU A 115 13.98 -22.35 -1.96
CA GLU A 115 14.66 -23.36 -2.77
C GLU A 115 16.16 -23.30 -2.59
N GLU A 116 16.74 -22.12 -2.55
CA GLU A 116 18.17 -21.92 -2.36
C GLU A 116 18.63 -22.33 -0.96
N SER A 117 17.75 -22.26 0.03
CA SER A 117 18.07 -22.64 1.40
C SER A 117 18.08 -24.16 1.61
N GLN A 118 17.62 -24.89 0.64
CA GLN A 118 17.62 -26.35 0.66
C GLN A 118 18.94 -26.89 0.09
#